data_e7c6e01728e563a8dca0740526204e42
#
_entry.id   e7c6e01728e563a8dca0740526204e42
#
_cell.length_a   1.000
_cell.length_b   1.000
_cell.length_c   1.000
_cell.angle_alpha   90.00
_cell.angle_beta   90.00
_cell.angle_gamma   90.00
#
_symmetry.space_group_name_H-M   'P 1'
#
loop_
_entity.id
_entity.type
_entity.pdbx_description
1 polymer ?
#
loop_
_entity_poly.entity_id
_entity_poly.type
_entity_poly.pdbx_seq_one_letter_code
_entity_poly.pdbx_strand_id
1 'polypeptide(L)'
;MRQAVLLVVALFFGSLAYGQKNRPGLPLMIARASDKVVLDGVLNESTWQKADVAKNFYMNFPVDSLPPTFQSEARLAYDEHFFYVSFVCYDDSKPNIMQSLRRDFDWELNDNIGIYLDSYNDYTNGFYFQVTPFGVQSEGIMSGGGQDDDAYNSSWDNKWYSEVKRSADKWVAELAIPLKSFRYNHNATEWNVTFVRQDLKHNQVSSWIATPIQFIPASFAYAGKLVFENLPPHAGANVSLIPYLASVSQQDIENNRPISSTGNVG
;
A
#
# COMPACT_ATOMS: atom_id res chain seq x y z
N MET A 1 2.34 62.75 12.76
CA MET A 1 3.02 61.71 11.97
C MET A 1 3.53 60.48 12.77
N ARG A 2 3.00 60.20 13.96
CA ARG A 2 3.42 59.04 14.80
C ARG A 2 2.40 57.88 14.91
N GLN A 3 1.20 58.03 14.31
CA GLN A 3 0.14 57.01 14.39
C GLN A 3 -0.02 56.16 13.13
N ALA A 4 0.65 56.47 12.01
CA ALA A 4 0.53 55.73 10.76
C ALA A 4 1.55 54.55 10.65
N VAL A 5 2.56 54.49 11.51
CA VAL A 5 3.60 53.47 11.44
C VAL A 5 3.22 52.20 12.22
N LEU A 6 2.30 52.28 13.17
CA LEU A 6 1.89 51.11 13.99
C LEU A 6 0.85 50.21 13.31
N LEU A 7 0.20 50.64 12.25
CA LEU A 7 -0.83 49.86 11.56
C LEU A 7 -0.27 48.96 10.44
N VAL A 8 0.94 49.22 9.96
CA VAL A 8 1.59 48.43 8.91
C VAL A 8 2.32 47.19 9.46
N VAL A 9 2.71 47.23 10.74
CA VAL A 9 3.43 46.08 11.37
C VAL A 9 2.45 44.97 11.82
N ALA A 10 1.18 45.31 12.09
CA ALA A 10 0.18 44.31 12.52
C ALA A 10 -0.38 43.44 11.37
N LEU A 11 -0.24 43.87 10.11
CA LEU A 11 -0.71 43.12 8.94
C LEU A 11 0.28 42.08 8.41
N PHE A 12 1.53 42.06 8.88
CA PHE A 12 2.55 41.12 8.44
C PHE A 12 2.66 39.85 9.31
N PHE A 13 2.01 39.80 10.46
CA PHE A 13 2.05 38.62 11.36
C PHE A 13 0.87 37.66 11.21
N GLY A 14 -0.11 37.96 10.35
CA GLY A 14 -1.32 37.15 10.17
C GLY A 14 -1.22 36.03 9.11
N SER A 15 -0.12 35.94 8.35
CA SER A 15 -0.04 34.99 7.20
C SER A 15 0.92 33.81 7.38
N LEU A 16 1.39 33.56 8.62
CA LEU A 16 2.38 32.51 8.87
C LEU A 16 1.81 31.21 9.47
N ALA A 17 0.50 31.06 9.54
CA ALA A 17 -0.12 29.89 10.22
C ALA A 17 -0.77 28.86 9.29
N TYR A 18 -0.64 28.96 7.97
CA TYR A 18 -1.11 27.94 7.02
C TYR A 18 0.03 27.48 6.12
N GLY A 19 1.00 26.83 6.70
CA GLY A 19 2.12 26.31 5.96
C GLY A 19 2.75 25.09 6.60
N GLN A 20 2.54 23.94 5.98
CA GLN A 20 3.44 22.79 6.00
C GLN A 20 3.20 21.68 7.03
N LYS A 21 2.15 20.90 6.78
CA LYS A 21 2.08 19.51 7.30
C LYS A 21 2.85 18.49 6.44
N ASN A 22 3.60 18.90 5.42
CA ASN A 22 4.26 17.96 4.51
C ASN A 22 5.69 18.40 4.19
N ARG A 23 6.61 18.14 5.11
CA ARG A 23 8.03 18.15 4.79
C ARG A 23 8.45 16.74 4.38
N PRO A 24 9.25 16.57 3.32
CA PRO A 24 9.89 15.27 3.02
C PRO A 24 10.62 14.79 4.28
N GLY A 25 10.34 13.56 4.71
CA GLY A 25 10.96 12.97 5.89
C GLY A 25 10.23 13.19 7.23
N LEU A 26 9.08 13.90 7.26
CA LEU A 26 8.23 13.88 8.46
C LEU A 26 7.47 12.55 8.55
N PRO A 27 7.30 12.01 9.78
CA PRO A 27 6.50 10.82 9.96
C PRO A 27 5.07 11.05 9.50
N LEU A 28 4.47 10.03 8.88
CA LEU A 28 3.05 9.99 8.59
C LEU A 28 2.31 9.51 9.84
N MET A 29 1.44 10.36 10.37
CA MET A 29 0.63 9.98 11.52
C MET A 29 -0.56 9.15 11.06
N ILE A 30 -0.79 8.02 11.73
CA ILE A 30 -1.97 7.21 11.49
C ILE A 30 -2.90 7.26 12.71
N ALA A 31 -4.14 7.65 12.46
CA ALA A 31 -5.18 7.74 13.47
C ALA A 31 -6.19 6.59 13.33
N ARG A 32 -6.91 6.34 14.40
CA ARG A 32 -8.06 5.44 14.37
C ARG A 32 -9.17 6.05 13.51
N ALA A 33 -9.82 5.22 12.70
CA ALA A 33 -10.96 5.61 11.87
C ALA A 33 -12.05 6.27 12.74
N SER A 34 -12.51 7.45 12.31
CA SER A 34 -13.52 8.23 13.05
C SER A 34 -14.95 7.84 12.71
N ASP A 35 -15.14 7.12 11.61
CA ASP A 35 -16.39 6.60 11.09
C ASP A 35 -16.15 5.27 10.36
N LYS A 36 -17.23 4.63 9.93
CA LYS A 36 -17.14 3.40 9.17
C LYS A 36 -16.64 3.70 7.76
N VAL A 37 -15.50 3.14 7.40
CA VAL A 37 -14.98 3.23 6.02
C VAL A 37 -15.78 2.31 5.11
N VAL A 38 -16.25 2.85 4.00
CA VAL A 38 -16.98 2.14 2.95
C VAL A 38 -16.13 2.13 1.71
N LEU A 39 -15.75 0.94 1.25
CA LEU A 39 -14.94 0.83 0.04
C LEU A 39 -15.83 1.04 -1.19
N ASP A 40 -15.81 2.24 -1.77
CA ASP A 40 -16.59 2.60 -2.97
C ASP A 40 -15.81 3.46 -3.98
N GLY A 41 -14.52 3.70 -3.69
CA GLY A 41 -13.63 4.54 -4.49
C GLY A 41 -13.93 6.03 -4.38
N VAL A 42 -14.61 6.45 -3.29
CA VAL A 42 -14.92 7.86 -3.02
C VAL A 42 -14.52 8.22 -1.60
N LEU A 43 -13.53 9.06 -1.43
CA LEU A 43 -12.98 9.45 -0.13
C LEU A 43 -13.85 10.53 0.55
N ASN A 44 -15.11 10.21 0.86
CA ASN A 44 -16.08 11.12 1.45
C ASN A 44 -16.23 10.94 2.97
N GLU A 45 -15.70 9.88 3.55
CA GLU A 45 -15.69 9.64 4.97
C GLU A 45 -14.85 10.68 5.73
N SER A 46 -15.29 11.01 6.94
CA SER A 46 -14.55 11.92 7.82
C SER A 46 -13.19 11.36 8.21
N THR A 47 -13.02 10.06 8.20
CA THR A 47 -11.74 9.35 8.37
C THR A 47 -10.72 9.85 7.35
N TRP A 48 -11.04 9.85 6.07
CA TRP A 48 -10.12 10.27 5.01
C TRP A 48 -9.85 11.78 5.01
N GLN A 49 -10.83 12.57 5.42
CA GLN A 49 -10.66 14.02 5.51
C GLN A 49 -9.71 14.45 6.64
N LYS A 50 -9.64 13.67 7.71
CA LYS A 50 -8.77 13.93 8.88
C LYS A 50 -7.40 13.26 8.78
N ALA A 51 -7.28 12.20 7.97
CA ALA A 51 -6.04 11.45 7.83
C ALA A 51 -4.90 12.33 7.26
N ASP A 52 -3.70 12.11 7.75
CA ASP A 52 -2.51 12.68 7.15
C ASP A 52 -2.35 12.17 5.70
N VAL A 53 -1.81 13.04 4.85
CA VAL A 53 -1.66 12.75 3.43
C VAL A 53 -0.18 12.59 3.08
N ALA A 54 0.20 11.39 2.67
CA ALA A 54 1.45 11.14 1.98
C ALA A 54 1.31 11.65 0.54
N LYS A 55 1.99 12.73 0.21
CA LYS A 55 1.96 13.39 -1.11
C LYS A 55 3.35 13.85 -1.51
N ASN A 56 3.45 14.47 -2.68
CA ASN A 56 4.71 14.91 -3.27
C ASN A 56 5.64 13.72 -3.55
N PHE A 57 5.13 12.76 -4.29
CA PHE A 57 5.91 11.63 -4.74
C PHE A 57 7.08 12.08 -5.61
N TYR A 58 8.16 11.37 -5.52
CA TYR A 58 9.39 11.58 -6.29
C TYR A 58 9.48 10.53 -7.38
N MET A 59 9.90 10.93 -8.56
CA MET A 59 10.22 9.99 -9.62
C MET A 59 11.48 9.21 -9.22
N ASN A 60 11.44 7.89 -9.38
CA ASN A 60 12.60 7.03 -9.26
C ASN A 60 13.15 6.69 -10.67
N PHE A 61 12.26 6.37 -11.61
CA PHE A 61 12.60 6.05 -12.98
C PHE A 61 11.77 6.90 -13.96
N PRO A 62 12.29 7.37 -15.10
CA PRO A 62 13.65 7.18 -15.61
C PRO A 62 14.71 8.13 -15.03
N VAL A 63 14.31 9.08 -14.20
CA VAL A 63 15.21 10.10 -13.61
C VAL A 63 14.75 10.42 -12.19
N ASP A 64 15.62 10.23 -11.21
CA ASP A 64 15.32 10.40 -9.79
C ASP A 64 15.41 11.85 -9.27
N SER A 65 15.66 12.81 -10.14
CA SER A 65 15.79 14.24 -9.77
C SER A 65 14.56 15.11 -10.10
N LEU A 66 13.52 14.51 -10.67
CA LEU A 66 12.32 15.23 -11.12
C LEU A 66 11.06 14.73 -10.37
N PRO A 67 10.02 15.56 -10.28
CA PRO A 67 8.71 15.06 -9.88
C PRO A 67 8.11 14.19 -11.00
N PRO A 68 7.23 13.23 -10.67
CA PRO A 68 6.50 12.47 -11.67
C PRO A 68 5.55 13.38 -12.46
N THR A 69 5.20 12.97 -13.68
CA THR A 69 4.26 13.70 -14.53
C THR A 69 2.90 13.88 -13.83
N PHE A 70 2.43 12.84 -13.18
CA PHE A 70 1.21 12.84 -12.38
C PHE A 70 1.52 12.43 -10.96
N GLN A 71 1.05 13.23 -10.01
CA GLN A 71 1.24 12.98 -8.59
C GLN A 71 0.32 11.87 -8.08
N SER A 72 0.66 11.35 -6.91
CA SER A 72 -0.16 10.44 -6.15
C SER A 72 -0.31 10.94 -4.71
N GLU A 73 -1.40 10.54 -4.08
CA GLU A 73 -1.62 10.74 -2.65
C GLU A 73 -1.98 9.40 -2.01
N ALA A 74 -1.51 9.18 -0.79
CA ALA A 74 -1.93 8.07 0.02
C ALA A 74 -2.38 8.55 1.41
N ARG A 75 -3.36 7.86 1.98
CA ARG A 75 -3.85 8.08 3.34
C ARG A 75 -3.99 6.75 4.04
N LEU A 76 -3.78 6.75 5.34
CA LEU A 76 -3.85 5.57 6.18
C LEU A 76 -4.79 5.81 7.36
N ALA A 77 -5.53 4.78 7.72
CA ALA A 77 -6.32 4.71 8.94
C ALA A 77 -6.39 3.27 9.44
N TYR A 78 -6.84 3.04 10.65
CA TYR A 78 -7.09 1.70 11.16
C TYR A 78 -8.29 1.70 12.11
N ASP A 79 -8.92 0.53 12.27
CA ASP A 79 -9.89 0.26 13.32
C ASP A 79 -9.51 -1.00 14.12
N GLU A 80 -10.44 -1.66 14.75
CA GLU A 80 -10.21 -2.88 15.52
C GLU A 80 -9.90 -4.10 14.64
N HIS A 81 -10.25 -4.05 13.36
CA HIS A 81 -10.24 -5.19 12.46
C HIS A 81 -9.37 -5.00 11.24
N PHE A 82 -9.29 -3.75 10.75
CA PHE A 82 -8.69 -3.44 9.47
C PHE A 82 -7.65 -2.31 9.55
N PHE A 83 -6.65 -2.46 8.73
CA PHE A 83 -5.76 -1.40 8.31
C PHE A 83 -6.26 -0.92 6.95
N TYR A 84 -6.61 0.36 6.86
CA TYR A 84 -7.18 0.98 5.67
C TYR A 84 -6.13 1.81 4.94
N VAL A 85 -6.15 1.70 3.63
CA VAL A 85 -5.31 2.51 2.73
C VAL A 85 -6.18 3.14 1.68
N SER A 86 -6.00 4.42 1.41
CA SER A 86 -6.57 5.04 0.22
C SER A 86 -5.48 5.62 -0.66
N PHE A 87 -5.67 5.49 -1.96
CA PHE A 87 -4.81 6.09 -2.98
C PHE A 87 -5.62 7.01 -3.89
N VAL A 88 -5.05 8.17 -4.21
CA VAL A 88 -5.50 9.03 -5.31
C VAL A 88 -4.35 9.12 -6.30
N CYS A 89 -4.52 8.54 -7.45
CA CYS A 89 -3.55 8.57 -8.52
C CYS A 89 -4.04 9.51 -9.61
N TYR A 90 -3.48 10.72 -9.66
CA TYR A 90 -3.79 11.66 -10.73
C TYR A 90 -3.27 11.11 -12.05
N ASP A 91 -3.99 11.42 -13.14
CA ASP A 91 -3.77 10.75 -14.40
C ASP A 91 -4.35 11.55 -15.56
N ASP A 92 -4.09 11.13 -16.80
CA ASP A 92 -4.73 11.66 -18.00
C ASP A 92 -5.72 10.65 -18.61
N SER A 93 -6.35 11.05 -19.69
CA SER A 93 -7.33 10.23 -20.38
C SER A 93 -6.74 9.09 -21.23
N LYS A 94 -5.40 8.95 -21.27
CA LYS A 94 -4.78 7.82 -21.98
C LYS A 94 -5.13 6.51 -21.30
N PRO A 95 -5.30 5.42 -22.07
CA PRO A 95 -5.60 4.12 -21.50
C PRO A 95 -4.52 3.65 -20.55
N ASN A 96 -4.91 3.13 -19.38
CA ASN A 96 -3.98 2.46 -18.50
C ASN A 96 -3.49 1.15 -19.13
N ILE A 97 -2.22 0.84 -18.92
CA ILE A 97 -1.59 -0.38 -19.42
C ILE A 97 -1.86 -1.51 -18.45
N MET A 98 -2.39 -2.61 -18.97
CA MET A 98 -2.70 -3.80 -18.20
C MET A 98 -2.59 -5.05 -19.07
N GLN A 99 -1.65 -5.92 -18.72
CA GLN A 99 -1.47 -7.17 -19.43
C GLN A 99 -2.37 -8.30 -18.93
N SER A 100 -2.74 -8.27 -17.66
CA SER A 100 -3.48 -9.35 -17.04
C SER A 100 -4.53 -8.85 -16.05
N LEU A 101 -5.70 -9.49 -16.06
CA LEU A 101 -6.75 -9.34 -15.03
C LEU A 101 -6.67 -10.43 -13.95
N ARG A 102 -5.58 -11.19 -13.91
CA ARG A 102 -5.36 -12.22 -12.90
C ARG A 102 -4.72 -11.59 -11.67
N ARG A 103 -5.13 -12.06 -10.50
CA ARG A 103 -4.48 -11.77 -9.21
C ARG A 103 -2.98 -12.12 -9.28
N ASP A 104 -2.17 -11.46 -8.48
CA ASP A 104 -0.72 -11.61 -8.43
C ASP A 104 -0.07 -11.27 -9.79
N PHE A 105 -0.51 -10.12 -10.30
CA PHE A 105 0.00 -9.58 -11.55
C PHE A 105 1.47 -9.19 -11.42
N ASP A 106 2.19 -9.27 -12.55
CA ASP A 106 3.53 -8.72 -12.65
C ASP A 106 3.48 -7.18 -12.60
N TRP A 107 4.11 -6.60 -11.57
CA TRP A 107 4.07 -5.16 -11.33
C TRP A 107 4.77 -4.36 -12.42
N GLU A 108 5.77 -4.94 -13.11
CA GLU A 108 6.51 -4.28 -14.20
C GLU A 108 5.70 -4.17 -15.50
N LEU A 109 4.63 -4.95 -15.63
CA LEU A 109 3.85 -5.07 -16.84
C LEU A 109 2.45 -4.45 -16.73
N ASN A 110 2.14 -3.84 -15.59
CA ASN A 110 0.82 -3.29 -15.31
C ASN A 110 0.92 -1.94 -14.60
N ASP A 111 0.09 -0.97 -14.99
CA ASP A 111 -0.11 0.23 -14.15
C ASP A 111 -0.63 -0.21 -12.79
N ASN A 112 0.01 0.27 -11.73
CA ASN A 112 -0.39 -0.07 -10.37
C ASN A 112 0.10 0.95 -9.34
N ILE A 113 -0.44 0.86 -8.14
CA ILE A 113 0.09 1.51 -6.95
C ILE A 113 0.07 0.51 -5.79
N GLY A 114 1.04 0.61 -4.89
CA GLY A 114 1.10 -0.25 -3.73
C GLY A 114 1.64 0.42 -2.49
N ILE A 115 1.33 -0.21 -1.36
CA ILE A 115 1.91 0.06 -0.06
C ILE A 115 2.87 -1.07 0.31
N TYR A 116 3.99 -0.70 0.88
CA TYR A 116 5.03 -1.60 1.36
C TYR A 116 5.28 -1.27 2.84
N LEU A 117 5.07 -2.26 3.71
CA LEU A 117 5.04 -2.10 5.16
C LEU A 117 6.06 -3.00 5.83
N ASP A 118 6.96 -2.41 6.60
CA ASP A 118 7.76 -3.11 7.61
C ASP A 118 7.13 -2.86 8.98
N SER A 119 6.32 -3.82 9.40
CA SER A 119 5.54 -3.76 10.64
C SER A 119 6.34 -4.16 11.90
N TYR A 120 7.55 -4.67 11.71
CA TYR A 120 8.49 -4.95 12.79
C TYR A 120 9.50 -3.81 13.03
N ASN A 121 9.59 -2.86 12.08
CA ASN A 121 10.54 -1.76 12.10
C ASN A 121 12.01 -2.27 12.13
N ASP A 122 12.27 -3.37 11.40
CA ASP A 122 13.57 -4.04 11.34
C ASP A 122 14.33 -3.78 10.03
N TYR A 123 13.70 -3.07 9.07
CA TYR A 123 14.22 -2.77 7.74
C TYR A 123 14.55 -4.00 6.89
N THR A 124 14.06 -5.17 7.29
CA THR A 124 14.43 -6.45 6.66
C THR A 124 13.22 -7.16 6.09
N ASN A 125 12.16 -7.29 6.88
CA ASN A 125 10.97 -8.06 6.50
C ASN A 125 9.73 -7.17 6.45
N GLY A 126 8.82 -7.49 5.53
CA GLY A 126 7.60 -6.74 5.43
C GLY A 126 6.55 -7.36 4.53
N PHE A 127 5.52 -6.59 4.29
CA PHE A 127 4.39 -6.96 3.45
C PHE A 127 4.19 -5.93 2.36
N TYR A 128 3.69 -6.37 1.22
CA TYR A 128 3.22 -5.45 0.19
C TYR A 128 1.79 -5.79 -0.23
N PHE A 129 1.05 -4.76 -0.63
CA PHE A 129 -0.29 -4.85 -1.20
C PHE A 129 -0.38 -3.86 -2.35
N GLN A 130 -0.71 -4.35 -3.52
CA GLN A 130 -0.76 -3.58 -4.75
C GLN A 130 -2.13 -3.72 -5.41
N VAL A 131 -2.54 -2.68 -6.09
CA VAL A 131 -3.79 -2.67 -6.85
C VAL A 131 -3.59 -1.93 -8.17
N THR A 132 -4.22 -2.46 -9.21
CA THR A 132 -4.24 -1.83 -10.53
C THR A 132 -5.43 -0.87 -10.66
N PRO A 133 -5.46 0.03 -11.67
CA PRO A 133 -6.63 0.87 -11.96
C PRO A 133 -7.92 0.09 -12.27
N PHE A 134 -7.82 -1.23 -12.49
CA PHE A 134 -8.94 -2.12 -12.75
C PHE A 134 -9.34 -2.99 -11.55
N GLY A 135 -8.77 -2.71 -10.37
CA GLY A 135 -9.09 -3.42 -9.14
C GLY A 135 -8.45 -4.80 -9.00
N VAL A 136 -7.47 -5.14 -9.85
CA VAL A 136 -6.73 -6.40 -9.69
C VAL A 136 -5.74 -6.24 -8.56
N GLN A 137 -5.69 -7.23 -7.70
CA GLN A 137 -4.90 -7.28 -6.47
C GLN A 137 -3.63 -8.10 -6.67
N SER A 138 -2.56 -7.70 -6.00
CA SER A 138 -1.35 -8.48 -5.78
C SER A 138 -0.83 -8.21 -4.38
N GLU A 139 -0.40 -9.24 -3.68
CA GLU A 139 0.19 -9.12 -2.35
C GLU A 139 1.31 -10.13 -2.16
N GLY A 140 2.10 -9.90 -1.12
CA GLY A 140 3.15 -10.83 -0.74
C GLY A 140 3.96 -10.35 0.45
N ILE A 141 5.00 -11.09 0.71
CA ILE A 141 6.00 -10.76 1.73
C ILE A 141 7.30 -10.29 1.08
N MET A 142 7.97 -9.41 1.79
CA MET A 142 9.31 -8.94 1.43
C MET A 142 10.32 -9.45 2.43
N SER A 143 11.52 -9.71 1.94
CA SER A 143 12.69 -10.10 2.73
C SER A 143 13.91 -9.25 2.32
N GLY A 144 15.01 -9.32 3.08
CA GLY A 144 16.25 -8.60 2.72
C GLY A 144 16.11 -7.08 2.54
N GLY A 145 15.05 -6.48 3.10
CA GLY A 145 14.76 -5.05 2.94
C GLY A 145 14.27 -4.64 1.56
N GLY A 146 13.88 -5.59 0.70
CA GLY A 146 13.39 -5.31 -0.65
C GLY A 146 14.48 -4.77 -1.58
N GLN A 147 15.73 -5.25 -1.44
CA GLN A 147 16.86 -4.72 -2.20
C GLN A 147 17.12 -5.47 -3.52
N ASP A 148 16.60 -6.67 -3.65
CA ASP A 148 16.75 -7.53 -4.81
C ASP A 148 15.39 -8.03 -5.30
N ASP A 149 15.29 -8.44 -6.56
CA ASP A 149 14.04 -8.97 -7.14
C ASP A 149 13.57 -10.25 -6.43
N ASP A 150 14.49 -11.08 -5.97
CA ASP A 150 14.21 -12.30 -5.18
C ASP A 150 13.66 -11.99 -3.77
N ALA A 151 13.70 -10.74 -3.34
CA ALA A 151 13.15 -10.31 -2.06
C ALA A 151 11.62 -10.36 -2.01
N TYR A 152 10.94 -10.45 -3.16
CA TYR A 152 9.49 -10.37 -3.28
C TYR A 152 8.90 -11.76 -3.49
N ASN A 153 8.06 -12.20 -2.55
CA ASN A 153 7.40 -13.51 -2.62
C ASN A 153 5.89 -13.35 -2.66
N SER A 154 5.31 -13.49 -3.84
CA SER A 154 3.85 -13.44 -4.09
C SER A 154 3.12 -14.75 -3.78
N SER A 155 3.83 -15.82 -3.37
CA SER A 155 3.16 -17.07 -2.96
C SER A 155 2.44 -16.96 -1.61
N TRP A 156 2.62 -15.85 -0.91
CA TRP A 156 1.90 -15.56 0.33
C TRP A 156 0.55 -14.95 0.01
N ASP A 157 -0.47 -15.78 0.01
CA ASP A 157 -1.85 -15.40 -0.22
C ASP A 157 -2.53 -14.91 1.05
N ASN A 158 -3.24 -13.79 0.95
CA ASN A 158 -4.09 -13.31 2.03
C ASN A 158 -5.40 -12.73 1.51
N LYS A 159 -6.42 -12.76 2.35
CA LYS A 159 -7.70 -12.18 2.00
C LYS A 159 -7.76 -10.74 2.47
N TRP A 160 -7.86 -9.81 1.54
CA TRP A 160 -8.10 -8.40 1.77
C TRP A 160 -9.09 -7.85 0.73
N TYR A 161 -9.52 -6.63 0.90
CA TYR A 161 -10.60 -6.05 0.10
C TYR A 161 -10.11 -4.75 -0.53
N SER A 162 -10.56 -4.47 -1.72
CA SER A 162 -10.31 -3.21 -2.41
C SER A 162 -11.45 -2.84 -3.32
N GLU A 163 -11.63 -1.54 -3.52
CA GLU A 163 -12.51 -0.97 -4.54
C GLU A 163 -11.77 0.12 -5.28
N VAL A 164 -11.98 0.22 -6.58
CA VAL A 164 -11.31 1.19 -7.44
C VAL A 164 -12.32 1.92 -8.30
N LYS A 165 -12.23 3.25 -8.30
CA LYS A 165 -13.05 4.11 -9.15
C LYS A 165 -12.18 4.98 -10.05
N ARG A 166 -12.45 4.95 -11.35
CA ARG A 166 -11.73 5.73 -12.36
C ARG A 166 -12.55 6.91 -12.84
N SER A 167 -11.87 8.03 -13.09
CA SER A 167 -12.39 9.21 -13.77
C SER A 167 -11.45 9.62 -14.92
N ALA A 168 -11.74 10.72 -15.58
CA ALA A 168 -10.94 11.18 -16.71
C ALA A 168 -9.54 11.71 -16.32
N ASP A 169 -9.39 12.14 -15.06
CA ASP A 169 -8.23 12.86 -14.53
C ASP A 169 -7.52 12.13 -13.37
N LYS A 170 -8.08 11.02 -12.91
CA LYS A 170 -7.53 10.22 -11.80
C LYS A 170 -8.26 8.90 -11.63
N TRP A 171 -7.64 8.04 -10.85
CA TRP A 171 -8.32 6.90 -10.25
C TRP A 171 -8.05 6.88 -8.74
N VAL A 172 -9.03 6.37 -8.01
CA VAL A 172 -9.00 6.27 -6.55
C VAL A 172 -9.13 4.80 -6.19
N ALA A 173 -8.28 4.34 -5.29
CA ALA A 173 -8.39 3.00 -4.72
C ALA A 173 -8.53 3.09 -3.20
N GLU A 174 -9.39 2.26 -2.65
CA GLU A 174 -9.53 2.04 -1.21
C GLU A 174 -9.28 0.58 -0.90
N LEU A 175 -8.47 0.32 0.11
CA LEU A 175 -8.07 -1.01 0.54
C LEU A 175 -8.44 -1.19 2.01
N ALA A 176 -8.95 -2.37 2.37
CA ALA A 176 -9.14 -2.80 3.74
C ALA A 176 -8.41 -4.14 3.96
N ILE A 177 -7.34 -4.09 4.72
CA ILE A 177 -6.45 -5.21 4.97
C ILE A 177 -6.68 -5.66 6.42
N PRO A 178 -7.15 -6.90 6.66
CA PRO A 178 -7.40 -7.36 8.03
C PRO A 178 -6.12 -7.28 8.86
N LEU A 179 -6.16 -6.67 10.04
CA LEU A 179 -4.99 -6.56 10.93
C LEU A 179 -4.40 -7.93 11.29
N LYS A 180 -5.21 -8.98 11.34
CA LYS A 180 -4.76 -10.36 11.54
C LYS A 180 -3.89 -10.91 10.40
N SER A 181 -3.87 -10.25 9.25
CA SER A 181 -3.02 -10.59 8.11
C SER A 181 -1.56 -10.20 8.34
N PHE A 182 -1.33 -9.20 9.17
CA PHE A 182 0.01 -8.76 9.51
C PHE A 182 0.55 -9.49 10.73
N ARG A 183 1.85 -9.69 10.73
CA ARG A 183 2.59 -9.93 11.97
C ARG A 183 3.30 -8.64 12.34
N TYR A 184 3.09 -8.13 13.52
CA TYR A 184 3.71 -6.90 14.00
C TYR A 184 4.03 -6.95 15.47
N ASN A 185 4.99 -6.11 15.87
CA ASN A 185 5.31 -5.93 17.28
C ASN A 185 4.22 -5.07 17.94
N HIS A 186 3.45 -5.65 18.84
CA HIS A 186 2.34 -4.97 19.53
C HIS A 186 2.77 -3.79 20.42
N ASN A 187 4.05 -3.71 20.75
CA ASN A 187 4.61 -2.59 21.52
C ASN A 187 5.24 -1.52 20.62
N ALA A 188 5.30 -1.73 19.30
CA ALA A 188 5.87 -0.77 18.38
C ALA A 188 4.87 0.35 18.10
N THR A 189 5.28 1.58 18.37
CA THR A 189 4.52 2.79 18.03
C THR A 189 4.79 3.27 16.61
N GLU A 190 5.74 2.65 15.92
CA GLU A 190 6.19 3.03 14.59
C GLU A 190 6.36 1.80 13.70
N TRP A 191 5.98 1.96 12.42
CA TRP A 191 6.35 1.06 11.33
C TRP A 191 7.13 1.83 10.27
N ASN A 192 7.83 1.10 9.38
CA ASN A 192 8.34 1.72 8.16
C ASN A 192 7.32 1.53 7.04
N VAL A 193 7.15 2.55 6.20
CA VAL A 193 6.20 2.53 5.10
C VAL A 193 6.75 3.26 3.89
N THR A 194 6.49 2.71 2.72
CA THR A 194 6.62 3.46 1.46
C THR A 194 5.46 3.13 0.54
N PHE A 195 5.22 4.03 -0.42
CA PHE A 195 4.23 3.86 -1.47
C PHE A 195 4.95 3.98 -2.79
N VAL A 196 4.64 3.09 -3.72
CA VAL A 196 5.24 3.08 -5.06
C VAL A 196 4.14 3.00 -6.10
N ARG A 197 4.23 3.85 -7.11
CA ARG A 197 3.37 3.84 -8.30
C ARG A 197 4.19 3.48 -9.53
N GLN A 198 3.72 2.49 -10.25
CA GLN A 198 4.12 2.17 -11.61
C GLN A 198 3.15 2.84 -12.59
N ASP A 199 3.65 3.73 -13.43
CA ASP A 199 2.91 4.45 -14.45
C ASP A 199 3.53 4.14 -15.83
N LEU A 200 3.17 2.98 -16.37
CA LEU A 200 3.77 2.45 -17.60
C LEU A 200 3.46 3.29 -18.82
N LYS A 201 2.27 3.85 -18.91
CA LYS A 201 1.88 4.67 -20.05
C LYS A 201 2.70 5.95 -20.17
N HIS A 202 3.32 6.41 -19.08
CA HIS A 202 4.27 7.51 -19.06
C HIS A 202 5.71 7.04 -18.85
N ASN A 203 5.94 5.72 -18.79
CA ASN A 203 7.25 5.11 -18.56
C ASN A 203 7.93 5.64 -17.30
N GLN A 204 7.17 5.69 -16.19
CA GLN A 204 7.62 6.26 -14.92
C GLN A 204 7.34 5.34 -13.75
N VAL A 205 8.29 5.32 -12.81
CA VAL A 205 8.09 4.80 -11.45
C VAL A 205 8.29 5.95 -10.48
N SER A 206 7.40 6.05 -9.50
CA SER A 206 7.51 7.06 -8.44
C SER A 206 7.26 6.46 -7.07
N SER A 207 7.91 7.01 -6.07
CA SER A 207 7.76 6.61 -4.67
C SER A 207 7.52 7.82 -3.76
N TRP A 208 6.87 7.58 -2.63
CA TRP A 208 6.61 8.65 -1.66
C TRP A 208 7.88 9.25 -1.07
N ILE A 209 8.87 8.41 -0.79
CA ILE A 209 10.19 8.86 -0.32
C ILE A 209 11.15 8.81 -1.51
N ALA A 210 11.94 9.86 -1.65
CA ALA A 210 12.95 9.93 -2.70
C ALA A 210 13.94 8.77 -2.59
N THR A 211 13.93 7.92 -3.60
CA THR A 211 14.82 6.74 -3.69
C THR A 211 15.69 6.91 -4.92
N PRO A 212 17.03 6.86 -4.78
CA PRO A 212 17.92 6.97 -5.94
C PRO A 212 17.67 5.84 -6.96
N ILE A 213 17.83 6.15 -8.25
CA ILE A 213 17.49 5.26 -9.37
C ILE A 213 18.18 3.89 -9.33
N GLN A 214 19.34 3.79 -8.69
CA GLN A 214 20.08 2.53 -8.52
C GLN A 214 19.48 1.58 -7.47
N PHE A 215 18.44 2.03 -6.75
CA PHE A 215 17.77 1.22 -5.73
C PHE A 215 16.32 0.97 -6.11
N ILE A 216 15.81 -0.18 -5.70
CA ILE A 216 14.38 -0.52 -5.88
C ILE A 216 13.55 0.50 -5.08
N PRO A 217 12.53 1.13 -5.69
CA PRO A 217 11.76 2.21 -5.05
C PRO A 217 10.98 1.79 -3.82
N ALA A 218 10.77 0.48 -3.62
CA ALA A 218 10.12 -0.11 -2.45
C ALA A 218 11.10 -0.53 -1.35
N SER A 219 12.41 -0.30 -1.51
CA SER A 219 13.41 -0.67 -0.51
C SER A 219 13.16 0.01 0.83
N PHE A 220 13.13 -0.76 1.92
CA PHE A 220 12.95 -0.24 3.27
C PHE A 220 14.09 0.64 3.75
N ALA A 221 15.26 0.58 3.12
CA ALA A 221 16.36 1.53 3.41
C ALA A 221 15.95 3.00 3.18
N TYR A 222 14.96 3.24 2.32
CA TYR A 222 14.41 4.55 1.99
C TYR A 222 12.95 4.72 2.47
N ALA A 223 12.44 3.83 3.31
CA ALA A 223 11.08 3.95 3.82
C ALA A 223 10.92 5.14 4.77
N GLY A 224 9.75 5.76 4.73
CA GLY A 224 9.32 6.75 5.71
C GLY A 224 8.80 6.09 6.99
N LYS A 225 8.57 6.90 8.02
CA LYS A 225 7.99 6.44 9.28
C LYS A 225 6.49 6.61 9.29
N LEU A 226 5.78 5.56 9.68
CA LEU A 226 4.39 5.56 10.05
C LEU A 226 4.30 5.53 11.57
N VAL A 227 3.70 6.53 12.17
CA VAL A 227 3.60 6.66 13.62
C VAL A 227 2.15 6.54 14.06
N PHE A 228 1.88 5.64 14.97
CA PHE A 228 0.54 5.41 15.51
C PHE A 228 0.23 6.39 16.65
N GLU A 229 -0.90 7.08 16.58
CA GLU A 229 -1.40 7.89 17.70
C GLU A 229 -1.73 7.03 18.92
N ASN A 230 -2.23 5.83 18.69
CA ASN A 230 -2.46 4.79 19.68
C ASN A 230 -1.95 3.47 19.15
N LEU A 231 -1.47 2.59 20.02
CA LEU A 231 -1.01 1.27 19.60
C LEU A 231 -2.10 0.54 18.79
N PRO A 232 -1.73 -0.12 17.68
CA PRO A 232 -2.68 -0.93 16.95
C PRO A 232 -3.23 -2.02 17.84
N PRO A 233 -4.52 -2.38 17.70
CA PRO A 233 -5.14 -3.40 18.50
C PRO A 233 -4.48 -4.75 18.29
N HIS A 234 -4.53 -5.63 19.28
CA HIS A 234 -4.05 -6.99 19.12
C HIS A 234 -4.86 -7.70 18.03
N ALA A 235 -4.21 -8.02 16.92
CA ALA A 235 -4.80 -8.88 15.90
C ALA A 235 -4.97 -10.29 16.51
N GLY A 236 -6.18 -10.84 16.42
CA GLY A 236 -6.42 -12.23 16.79
C GLY A 236 -5.60 -13.21 15.95
N ALA A 237 -5.53 -14.46 16.36
CA ALA A 237 -4.83 -15.49 15.58
C ALA A 237 -5.48 -15.66 14.20
N ASN A 238 -4.66 -15.68 13.16
CA ASN A 238 -5.11 -16.03 11.82
C ASN A 238 -5.11 -17.56 11.69
N VAL A 239 -6.27 -18.17 12.00
CA VAL A 239 -6.46 -19.63 11.88
C VAL A 239 -7.31 -19.90 10.65
N SER A 240 -6.75 -20.62 9.69
CA SER A 240 -7.47 -21.11 8.52
C SER A 240 -7.57 -22.64 8.60
N LEU A 241 -8.78 -23.18 8.52
CA LEU A 241 -9.05 -24.61 8.43
C LEU A 241 -9.37 -24.94 6.96
N ILE A 242 -8.50 -25.69 6.31
CA ILE A 242 -8.70 -26.14 4.94
C ILE A 242 -8.99 -27.65 4.98
N PRO A 243 -10.27 -28.07 4.97
CA PRO A 243 -10.59 -29.49 4.85
C PRO A 243 -10.21 -29.96 3.45
N TYR A 244 -9.53 -31.11 3.35
CA TYR A 244 -9.25 -31.74 2.08
C TYR A 244 -9.70 -33.20 2.06
N LEU A 245 -10.15 -33.63 0.89
CA LEU A 245 -10.43 -35.03 0.60
C LEU A 245 -9.48 -35.48 -0.50
N ALA A 246 -8.62 -36.42 -0.19
CA ALA A 246 -7.74 -37.05 -1.19
C ALA A 246 -8.22 -38.48 -1.47
N SER A 247 -8.40 -38.80 -2.72
CA SER A 247 -8.69 -40.18 -3.20
C SER A 247 -7.61 -40.58 -4.16
N VAL A 248 -6.92 -41.70 -3.86
CA VAL A 248 -5.91 -42.27 -4.72
C VAL A 248 -6.42 -43.60 -5.23
N SER A 249 -6.53 -43.78 -6.54
CA SER A 249 -6.79 -45.05 -7.19
C SER A 249 -5.53 -45.53 -7.94
N GLN A 250 -5.10 -46.72 -7.65
CA GLN A 250 -3.93 -47.30 -8.29
C GLN A 250 -4.33 -48.62 -9.00
N GLN A 251 -4.02 -48.69 -10.30
CA GLN A 251 -4.25 -49.87 -11.12
C GLN A 251 -2.88 -50.46 -11.51
N ASP A 252 -2.69 -51.69 -11.17
CA ASP A 252 -1.54 -52.47 -11.66
C ASP A 252 -1.87 -53.04 -13.04
N ILE A 253 -1.33 -52.42 -14.09
CA ILE A 253 -1.59 -52.76 -15.49
C ILE A 253 -0.85 -54.06 -15.90
N GLU A 254 0.28 -54.38 -15.28
CA GLU A 254 1.06 -55.59 -15.63
C GLU A 254 0.39 -56.87 -15.12
N ASN A 255 -0.30 -56.82 -14.02
CA ASN A 255 -0.86 -58.00 -13.36
C ASN A 255 -2.39 -58.09 -13.42
N ASN A 256 -3.05 -57.19 -14.13
CA ASN A 256 -4.50 -57.14 -14.30
C ASN A 256 -5.29 -57.25 -12.98
N ARG A 257 -4.74 -56.67 -11.88
CA ARG A 257 -5.40 -56.67 -10.57
C ARG A 257 -6.43 -55.58 -10.45
N PRO A 258 -7.50 -55.81 -9.71
CA PRO A 258 -8.55 -54.81 -9.53
C PRO A 258 -8.00 -53.54 -8.82
N ILE A 259 -8.61 -52.40 -9.16
CA ILE A 259 -8.28 -51.08 -8.59
C ILE A 259 -8.43 -51.14 -7.06
N SER A 260 -7.39 -50.84 -6.31
CA SER A 260 -7.47 -50.59 -4.88
C SER A 260 -7.61 -49.08 -4.68
N SER A 261 -8.66 -48.59 -3.99
CA SER A 261 -8.83 -47.21 -3.63
C SER A 261 -8.63 -47.05 -2.13
N THR A 262 -7.75 -46.13 -1.74
CA THR A 262 -7.61 -45.67 -0.36
C THR A 262 -8.02 -44.18 -0.31
N GLY A 263 -8.95 -43.86 0.57
CA GLY A 263 -9.35 -42.47 0.83
C GLY A 263 -8.82 -42.02 2.21
N ASN A 264 -8.16 -40.91 2.24
CA ASN A 264 -7.78 -40.22 3.48
C ASN A 264 -8.58 -38.93 3.64
N VAL A 265 -9.15 -38.73 4.82
CA VAL A 265 -9.78 -37.49 5.24
C VAL A 265 -8.86 -36.87 6.28
N GLY A 266 -8.40 -35.64 6.04
CA GLY A 266 -7.59 -34.87 6.97
C GLY A 266 -8.25 -33.54 7.32
#